data_3279b2c49f76c750dea4454fdd7bbf23
#
_entry.id   3279b2c49f76c750dea4454fdd7bbf23
#
_cell.length_a   1.000
_cell.length_b   1.000
_cell.length_c   1.000
_cell.angle_alpha   90.00
_cell.angle_beta   90.00
_cell.angle_gamma   90.00
#
_symmetry.space_group_name_H-M   'P 1'
#
loop_
_entity.id
_entity.type
_entity.pdbx_description
1 polymer ?
#
loop_
_entity_poly.entity_id
_entity_poly.type
_entity_poly.pdbx_seq_one_letter_code
_entity_poly.pdbx_strand_id
1 'polypeptide(L)'
;MATRTILLRGGDVRDIAIVEALMQTAFDPRFGEAWTRSQCIGVMAMPGVRLTLALVDDTPAGFAMTRSVADEAELLLLGVAPAFRRRGVGTALLRSVEADCSVGGIATLHLEVRANNDAVRLYTGHGFAKVGERRAYYRGPGGQAHDAHTYSRKLSA
;
A
#
# COMPACT_ATOMS: atom_id res chain seq x y z
N MET A 1 -13.18 -27.96 3.23
CA MET A 1 -13.22 -26.53 2.86
C MET A 1 -12.10 -26.23 1.86
N ALA A 2 -12.45 -25.62 0.77
CA ALA A 2 -11.45 -25.19 -0.20
C ALA A 2 -10.63 -24.05 0.37
N THR A 3 -9.31 -24.21 0.40
CA THR A 3 -8.38 -23.15 0.77
C THR A 3 -8.28 -22.18 -0.41
N ARG A 4 -8.63 -20.93 -0.19
CA ARG A 4 -8.47 -19.91 -1.21
C ARG A 4 -7.02 -19.53 -1.35
N THR A 5 -6.51 -19.54 -2.56
CA THR A 5 -5.14 -19.18 -2.86
C THR A 5 -5.06 -17.69 -3.19
N ILE A 6 -4.16 -17.00 -2.52
CA ILE A 6 -3.80 -15.62 -2.85
C ILE A 6 -2.65 -15.68 -3.86
N LEU A 7 -2.88 -15.18 -5.06
CA LEU A 7 -1.86 -15.07 -6.09
C LEU A 7 -1.35 -13.63 -6.12
N LEU A 8 -0.03 -13.47 -6.06
CA LEU A 8 0.62 -12.17 -6.20
C LEU A 8 1.30 -12.11 -7.57
N ARG A 9 1.15 -11.00 -8.27
CA ARG A 9 1.88 -10.75 -9.50
C ARG A 9 2.30 -9.29 -9.62
N GLY A 10 3.39 -9.04 -10.33
CA GLY A 10 3.77 -7.69 -10.71
C GLY A 10 2.77 -7.12 -11.71
N GLY A 11 2.54 -5.82 -11.61
CA GLY A 11 1.69 -5.08 -12.52
C GLY A 11 2.40 -3.89 -13.13
N ASP A 12 1.75 -3.27 -14.08
CA ASP A 12 2.22 -2.05 -14.74
C ASP A 12 1.04 -1.18 -15.18
N VAL A 13 1.28 -0.16 -15.99
CA VAL A 13 0.26 0.79 -16.44
C VAL A 13 -0.90 0.10 -17.18
N ARG A 14 -0.69 -1.08 -17.75
CA ARG A 14 -1.78 -1.86 -18.40
C ARG A 14 -2.83 -2.33 -17.39
N ASP A 15 -2.48 -2.35 -16.10
CA ASP A 15 -3.37 -2.74 -15.01
C ASP A 15 -4.09 -1.55 -14.37
N ILE A 16 -4.04 -0.36 -14.98
CA ILE A 16 -4.58 0.86 -14.37
C ILE A 16 -6.08 0.76 -14.06
N ALA A 17 -6.84 0.07 -14.89
CA ALA A 17 -8.28 -0.11 -14.65
C ALA A 17 -8.54 -0.93 -13.38
N ILE A 18 -7.72 -1.94 -13.12
CA ILE A 18 -7.79 -2.76 -11.91
C ILE A 18 -7.44 -1.90 -10.69
N VAL A 19 -6.35 -1.14 -10.77
CA VAL A 19 -5.90 -0.26 -9.69
C VAL A 19 -6.96 0.77 -9.37
N GLU A 20 -7.55 1.40 -10.39
CA GLU A 20 -8.59 2.41 -10.21
C GLU A 20 -9.82 1.83 -9.51
N ALA A 21 -10.28 0.65 -9.92
CA ALA A 21 -11.41 -0.02 -9.30
C ALA A 21 -11.13 -0.37 -7.83
N LEU A 22 -9.94 -0.90 -7.54
CA LEU A 22 -9.52 -1.20 -6.17
C LEU A 22 -9.38 0.07 -5.33
N MET A 23 -8.86 1.14 -5.91
CA MET A 23 -8.70 2.42 -5.23
C MET A 23 -10.06 2.96 -4.74
N GLN A 24 -11.09 2.86 -5.56
CA GLN A 24 -12.41 3.37 -5.23
C GLN A 24 -13.06 2.62 -4.07
N THR A 25 -12.76 1.32 -3.90
CA THR A 25 -13.37 0.49 -2.86
C THR A 25 -12.49 0.31 -1.64
N ALA A 26 -11.17 0.33 -1.81
CA ALA A 26 -10.22 0.09 -0.72
C ALA A 26 -10.10 1.26 0.26
N PHE A 27 -10.32 2.47 -0.22
CA PHE A 27 -10.18 3.68 0.60
C PHE A 27 -11.52 4.38 0.76
N ASP A 28 -11.85 4.73 2.02
CA ASP A 28 -13.06 5.47 2.32
C ASP A 28 -12.89 6.91 1.83
N PRO A 29 -13.80 7.42 0.97
CA PRO A 29 -13.70 8.78 0.44
C PRO A 29 -13.66 9.88 1.51
N ARG A 30 -14.19 9.61 2.70
CA ARG A 30 -14.20 10.56 3.81
C ARG A 30 -12.80 11.05 4.21
N PHE A 31 -11.77 10.25 3.98
CA PHE A 31 -10.43 10.54 4.46
C PHE A 31 -9.49 11.15 3.43
N GLY A 32 -9.88 11.18 2.17
CA GLY A 32 -9.08 11.79 1.12
C GLY A 32 -7.77 11.06 0.82
N GLU A 33 -7.70 9.76 1.08
CA GLU A 33 -6.48 8.96 0.90
C GLU A 33 -6.32 8.45 -0.52
N ALA A 34 -7.43 8.25 -1.24
CA ALA A 34 -7.41 7.66 -2.57
C ALA A 34 -6.81 8.60 -3.62
N TRP A 35 -6.05 8.04 -4.55
CA TRP A 35 -5.49 8.77 -5.68
C TRP A 35 -6.42 8.70 -6.89
N THR A 36 -6.38 9.73 -7.73
CA THR A 36 -7.06 9.72 -9.03
C THR A 36 -6.30 8.83 -10.01
N ARG A 37 -6.97 8.47 -11.11
CA ARG A 37 -6.34 7.72 -12.21
C ARG A 37 -5.09 8.44 -12.73
N SER A 38 -5.19 9.75 -12.94
CA SER A 38 -4.06 10.56 -13.42
C SER A 38 -2.88 10.54 -12.46
N GLN A 39 -3.15 10.63 -11.15
CA GLN A 39 -2.10 10.54 -10.13
C GLN A 39 -1.42 9.17 -10.16
N CYS A 40 -2.20 8.09 -10.26
CA CYS A 40 -1.65 6.74 -10.35
C CYS A 40 -0.76 6.57 -11.57
N ILE A 41 -1.21 7.01 -12.75
CA ILE A 41 -0.43 6.91 -13.99
C ILE A 41 0.87 7.69 -13.87
N GLY A 42 0.80 8.92 -13.33
CA GLY A 42 1.98 9.77 -13.16
C GLY A 42 3.02 9.16 -12.25
N VAL A 43 2.61 8.58 -11.13
CA VAL A 43 3.52 7.93 -10.19
C VAL A 43 4.08 6.65 -10.77
N MET A 44 3.25 5.83 -11.42
CA MET A 44 3.70 4.58 -12.03
C MET A 44 4.73 4.79 -13.14
N ALA A 45 4.76 5.97 -13.77
CA ALA A 45 5.75 6.32 -14.76
C ALA A 45 7.10 6.74 -14.16
N MET A 46 7.18 6.99 -12.86
CA MET A 46 8.40 7.41 -12.19
C MET A 46 9.39 6.25 -12.04
N PRO A 47 10.72 6.52 -12.12
CA PRO A 47 11.71 5.49 -11.86
C PRO A 47 11.59 4.90 -10.47
N GLY A 48 11.82 3.59 -10.35
CA GLY A 48 11.82 2.89 -9.07
C GLY A 48 10.45 2.54 -8.53
N VAL A 49 9.37 2.85 -9.26
CA VAL A 49 8.02 2.50 -8.84
C VAL A 49 7.70 1.07 -9.26
N ARG A 50 7.14 0.30 -8.33
CA ARG A 50 6.71 -1.08 -8.54
C ARG A 50 5.27 -1.26 -8.06
N LEU A 51 4.47 -1.92 -8.88
CA LEU A 51 3.10 -2.31 -8.55
C LEU A 51 3.04 -3.82 -8.33
N THR A 52 2.40 -4.23 -7.24
CA THR A 52 2.09 -5.64 -6.96
C THR A 52 0.58 -5.78 -6.82
N LEU A 53 0.00 -6.74 -7.52
CA LEU A 53 -1.43 -7.06 -7.45
C LEU A 53 -1.63 -8.37 -6.71
N ALA A 54 -2.68 -8.43 -5.90
CA ALA A 54 -3.13 -9.64 -5.24
C ALA A 54 -4.47 -10.06 -5.82
N LEU A 55 -4.58 -11.33 -6.20
CA LEU A 55 -5.81 -11.93 -6.70
C LEU A 55 -6.22 -13.09 -5.81
N VAL A 56 -7.50 -13.21 -5.56
CA VAL A 56 -8.10 -14.35 -4.85
C VAL A 56 -9.08 -15.02 -5.82
N ASP A 57 -8.81 -16.26 -6.18
CA ASP A 57 -9.59 -16.99 -7.19
C ASP A 57 -9.77 -16.16 -8.48
N ASP A 58 -8.66 -15.62 -8.99
CA ASP A 58 -8.59 -14.77 -10.19
C ASP A 58 -9.30 -13.41 -10.09
N THR A 59 -9.83 -13.07 -8.92
CA THR A 59 -10.48 -11.77 -8.70
C THR A 59 -9.49 -10.82 -8.04
N PRO A 60 -9.28 -9.60 -8.60
CA PRO A 60 -8.44 -8.61 -7.94
C PRO A 60 -8.95 -8.28 -6.53
N ALA A 61 -8.07 -8.46 -5.55
CA ALA A 61 -8.41 -8.33 -4.13
C ALA A 61 -7.68 -7.17 -3.46
N GLY A 62 -6.52 -6.79 -3.98
CA GLY A 62 -5.72 -5.72 -3.39
C GLY A 62 -4.50 -5.39 -4.23
N PHE A 63 -3.79 -4.37 -3.81
CA PHE A 63 -2.57 -3.93 -4.48
C PHE A 63 -1.63 -3.24 -3.50
N ALA A 64 -0.36 -3.20 -3.87
CA ALA A 64 0.65 -2.39 -3.20
C ALA A 64 1.47 -1.65 -4.25
N MET A 65 1.83 -0.42 -3.96
CA MET A 65 2.67 0.40 -4.81
C MET A 65 3.83 0.94 -3.99
N THR A 66 5.05 0.74 -4.48
CA THR A 66 6.27 1.17 -3.81
C THR A 66 7.13 2.01 -4.74
N ARG A 67 7.97 2.84 -4.15
CA ARG A 67 9.02 3.56 -4.87
C ARG A 67 10.34 3.39 -4.14
N SER A 68 11.36 2.98 -4.87
CA SER A 68 12.73 2.82 -4.35
C SER A 68 13.64 3.91 -4.90
N VAL A 69 14.43 4.51 -4.01
CA VAL A 69 15.47 5.48 -4.36
C VAL A 69 16.69 5.12 -3.51
N ALA A 70 17.81 4.81 -4.18
CA ALA A 70 19.02 4.32 -3.51
C ALA A 70 18.71 3.09 -2.65
N ASP A 71 19.02 3.11 -1.35
CA ASP A 71 18.78 2.01 -0.42
C ASP A 71 17.53 2.19 0.43
N GLU A 72 16.67 3.13 0.06
CA GLU A 72 15.40 3.39 0.75
C GLU A 72 14.22 3.12 -0.18
N ALA A 73 13.13 2.62 0.40
CA ALA A 73 11.87 2.46 -0.31
C ALA A 73 10.72 3.03 0.51
N GLU A 74 9.71 3.51 -0.19
CA GLU A 74 8.47 3.96 0.41
C GLU A 74 7.32 3.10 -0.10
N LEU A 75 6.50 2.62 0.84
CA LEU A 75 5.21 2.02 0.51
C LEU A 75 4.23 3.16 0.30
N LEU A 76 3.96 3.48 -0.96
CA LEU A 76 3.11 4.60 -1.33
C LEU A 76 1.64 4.34 -1.06
N LEU A 77 1.19 3.14 -1.39
CA LEU A 77 -0.20 2.70 -1.22
C LEU A 77 -0.23 1.21 -0.93
N LEU A 78 -1.13 0.81 -0.06
CA LEU A 78 -1.53 -0.58 0.12
C LEU A 78 -3.03 -0.58 0.36
N GLY A 79 -3.77 -1.21 -0.52
CA GLY A 79 -5.22 -1.27 -0.45
C GLY A 79 -5.74 -2.68 -0.62
N VAL A 80 -6.75 -3.04 0.17
CA VAL A 80 -7.44 -4.32 0.09
C VAL A 80 -8.92 -4.04 -0.05
N ALA A 81 -9.56 -4.63 -1.07
CA ALA A 81 -10.99 -4.47 -1.27
C ALA A 81 -11.76 -5.00 -0.05
N PRO A 82 -12.83 -4.31 0.38
CA PRO A 82 -13.56 -4.68 1.59
C PRO A 82 -14.01 -6.14 1.64
N ALA A 83 -14.40 -6.71 0.51
CA ALA A 83 -14.84 -8.09 0.41
C ALA A 83 -13.74 -9.11 0.74
N PHE A 84 -12.47 -8.69 0.66
CA PHE A 84 -11.31 -9.57 0.88
C PHE A 84 -10.51 -9.22 2.13
N ARG A 85 -11.01 -8.33 2.96
CA ARG A 85 -10.35 -7.97 4.23
C ARG A 85 -10.41 -9.13 5.21
N ARG A 86 -9.42 -9.16 6.13
CA ARG A 86 -9.25 -10.19 7.16
C ARG A 86 -9.03 -11.59 6.60
N ARG A 87 -8.50 -11.69 5.37
CA ARG A 87 -8.19 -12.96 4.71
C ARG A 87 -6.71 -13.10 4.39
N GLY A 88 -5.86 -12.26 4.97
CA GLY A 88 -4.42 -12.32 4.78
C GLY A 88 -3.90 -11.65 3.52
N VAL A 89 -4.74 -10.93 2.76
CA VAL A 89 -4.31 -10.25 1.53
C VAL A 89 -3.32 -9.14 1.83
N GLY A 90 -3.60 -8.28 2.81
CA GLY A 90 -2.69 -7.21 3.23
C GLY A 90 -1.36 -7.75 3.71
N THR A 91 -1.38 -8.81 4.50
CA THR A 91 -0.17 -9.49 4.97
C THR A 91 0.65 -10.05 3.81
N ALA A 92 0.00 -10.72 2.86
CA ALA A 92 0.69 -11.27 1.68
C ALA A 92 1.34 -10.16 0.84
N LEU A 93 0.63 -9.06 0.61
CA LEU A 93 1.17 -7.91 -0.12
C LEU A 93 2.36 -7.29 0.61
N LEU A 94 2.25 -7.06 1.91
CA LEU A 94 3.33 -6.46 2.68
C LEU A 94 4.56 -7.35 2.72
N ARG A 95 4.40 -8.66 2.91
CA ARG A 95 5.51 -9.62 2.86
C ARG A 95 6.20 -9.64 1.51
N SER A 96 5.43 -9.55 0.43
CA SER A 96 5.98 -9.48 -0.92
C SER A 96 6.80 -8.22 -1.12
N VAL A 97 6.30 -7.08 -0.66
CA VAL A 97 7.03 -5.80 -0.70
C VAL A 97 8.34 -5.90 0.08
N GLU A 98 8.30 -6.43 1.29
CA GLU A 98 9.49 -6.60 2.14
C GLU A 98 10.52 -7.51 1.47
N ALA A 99 10.08 -8.61 0.87
CA ALA A 99 10.95 -9.54 0.19
C ALA A 99 11.60 -8.90 -1.05
N ASP A 100 10.82 -8.21 -1.87
CA ASP A 100 11.34 -7.51 -3.06
C ASP A 100 12.35 -6.43 -2.68
N CYS A 101 12.07 -5.69 -1.61
CA CYS A 101 12.98 -4.67 -1.10
C CYS A 101 14.29 -5.29 -0.60
N SER A 102 14.22 -6.39 0.14
CA SER A 102 15.40 -7.09 0.65
C SER A 102 16.28 -7.59 -0.48
N VAL A 103 15.68 -8.22 -1.49
CA VAL A 103 16.39 -8.70 -2.69
C VAL A 103 17.04 -7.52 -3.44
N GLY A 104 16.37 -6.38 -3.51
CA GLY A 104 16.86 -5.19 -4.18
C GLY A 104 17.88 -4.37 -3.39
N GLY A 105 18.32 -4.82 -2.23
CA GLY A 105 19.32 -4.12 -1.42
C GLY A 105 18.77 -2.91 -0.65
N ILE A 106 17.47 -2.85 -0.43
CA ILE A 106 16.84 -1.77 0.31
C ILE A 106 17.09 -1.98 1.82
N ALA A 107 17.66 -0.97 2.46
CA ALA A 107 17.96 -1.01 3.89
C ALA A 107 16.77 -0.61 4.75
N THR A 108 15.98 0.35 4.29
CA THR A 108 14.86 0.92 5.06
C THR A 108 13.61 1.02 4.20
N LEU A 109 12.50 0.54 4.75
CA LEU A 109 11.16 0.71 4.16
C LEU A 109 10.35 1.62 5.08
N HIS A 110 9.76 2.66 4.52
CA HIS A 110 8.93 3.60 5.28
C HIS A 110 7.59 3.83 4.58
N LEU A 111 6.64 4.36 5.33
CA LEU A 111 5.30 4.66 4.84
C LEU A 111 4.65 5.79 5.65
N GLU A 112 3.67 6.42 5.04
CA GLU A 112 2.78 7.33 5.74
C GLU A 112 1.37 6.73 5.74
N VAL A 113 0.69 6.81 6.87
CA VAL A 113 -0.65 6.28 7.05
C VAL A 113 -1.48 7.25 7.90
N ARG A 114 -2.77 7.35 7.60
CA ARG A 114 -3.69 8.15 8.41
C ARG A 114 -3.68 7.63 9.87
N ALA A 115 -3.64 8.55 10.82
CA ALA A 115 -3.44 8.27 12.24
C ALA A 115 -4.34 7.17 12.80
N ASN A 116 -5.60 7.14 12.41
CA ASN A 116 -6.60 6.19 12.92
C ASN A 116 -6.96 5.10 11.90
N ASN A 117 -6.07 4.83 10.95
CA ASN A 117 -6.28 3.78 9.96
C ASN A 117 -6.04 2.41 10.58
N ASP A 118 -6.95 1.47 10.35
CA ASP A 118 -6.82 0.10 10.85
C ASP A 118 -5.56 -0.62 10.35
N ALA A 119 -5.02 -0.20 9.21
CA ALA A 119 -3.78 -0.77 8.65
C ALA A 119 -2.56 -0.57 9.57
N VAL A 120 -2.62 0.35 10.51
CA VAL A 120 -1.55 0.53 11.51
C VAL A 120 -1.24 -0.77 12.24
N ARG A 121 -2.25 -1.57 12.55
CA ARG A 121 -2.06 -2.88 13.21
C ARG A 121 -1.24 -3.83 12.34
N LEU A 122 -1.49 -3.83 11.03
CA LEU A 122 -0.70 -4.62 10.08
C LEU A 122 0.76 -4.18 10.11
N TYR A 123 1.01 -2.89 10.01
CA TYR A 123 2.37 -2.35 9.96
C TYR A 123 3.13 -2.60 11.26
N THR A 124 2.53 -2.31 12.40
CA THR A 124 3.19 -2.55 13.70
C THR A 124 3.44 -4.03 13.94
N GLY A 125 2.53 -4.90 13.50
CA GLY A 125 2.71 -6.35 13.55
C GLY A 125 3.87 -6.87 12.68
N HIS A 126 4.29 -6.09 11.68
CA HIS A 126 5.43 -6.38 10.81
C HIS A 126 6.71 -5.65 11.21
N GLY A 127 6.76 -5.10 12.41
CA GLY A 127 7.98 -4.47 12.93
C GLY A 127 8.19 -3.02 12.52
N PHE A 128 7.18 -2.37 11.95
CA PHE A 128 7.23 -0.92 11.70
C PHE A 128 7.06 -0.16 12.99
N ALA A 129 7.84 0.89 13.18
CA ALA A 129 7.75 1.80 14.32
C ALA A 129 7.45 3.22 13.86
N LYS A 130 6.63 3.93 14.63
CA LYS A 130 6.30 5.33 14.34
C LYS A 130 7.55 6.20 14.53
N VAL A 131 7.88 6.99 13.51
CA VAL A 131 9.05 7.88 13.52
C VAL A 131 8.70 9.35 13.29
N GLY A 132 7.46 9.67 12.98
CA GLY A 132 7.06 11.05 12.77
C GLY A 132 5.56 11.18 12.55
N GLU A 133 5.11 12.43 12.43
CA GLU A 133 3.74 12.74 12.11
C GLU A 133 3.62 14.04 11.34
N ARG A 134 2.59 14.13 10.49
CA ARG A 134 2.21 15.37 9.79
C ARG A 134 0.78 15.70 10.16
N ARG A 135 0.57 16.88 10.73
CA ARG A 135 -0.76 17.33 11.12
C ARG A 135 -1.57 17.74 9.90
N ALA A 136 -2.85 17.37 9.91
CA ALA A 136 -3.83 17.77 8.89
C ALA A 136 -3.40 17.43 7.46
N TYR A 137 -2.71 16.32 7.26
CA TYR A 137 -2.14 15.91 5.98
C TYR A 137 -3.22 15.42 5.01
N TYR A 138 -4.14 14.58 5.48
CA TYR A 138 -5.26 14.08 4.67
C TYR A 138 -6.48 14.94 4.87
N ARG A 139 -7.11 15.37 3.77
CA ARG A 139 -8.34 16.16 3.82
C ARG A 139 -9.46 15.45 3.07
N GLY A 140 -10.57 15.20 3.77
CA GLY A 140 -11.77 14.64 3.16
C GLY A 140 -12.59 15.71 2.44
N PRO A 141 -13.60 15.29 1.64
CA PRO A 141 -14.46 16.19 0.88
C PRO A 141 -15.22 17.23 1.72
N GLY A 142 -15.50 16.91 2.98
CA GLY A 142 -16.17 17.82 3.92
C GLY A 142 -15.23 18.81 4.60
N GLY A 143 -13.97 18.91 4.20
CA GLY A 143 -12.98 19.79 4.81
C GLY A 143 -12.35 19.24 6.09
N GLN A 144 -12.74 18.07 6.53
CA GLN A 144 -12.14 17.43 7.70
C GLN A 144 -10.69 17.06 7.44
N ALA A 145 -9.81 17.40 8.38
CA ALA A 145 -8.40 17.11 8.29
C ALA A 145 -8.04 15.93 9.20
N HIS A 146 -7.14 15.07 8.70
CA HIS A 146 -6.62 13.92 9.44
C HIS A 146 -5.11 13.93 9.42
N ASP A 147 -4.51 13.60 10.55
CA ASP A 147 -3.05 13.52 10.67
C ASP A 147 -2.52 12.28 9.95
N ALA A 148 -1.30 12.37 9.45
CA ALA A 148 -0.54 11.24 8.95
C ALA A 148 0.56 10.88 9.93
N HIS A 149 0.73 9.58 10.17
CA HIS A 149 1.86 9.05 10.93
C HIS A 149 2.84 8.37 9.99
N THR A 150 4.13 8.67 10.17
CA THR A 150 5.19 8.02 9.42
C THR A 150 5.72 6.83 10.21
N TYR A 151 5.79 5.69 9.56
CA TYR A 151 6.34 4.45 10.11
C TYR A 151 7.54 4.02 9.29
N SER A 152 8.49 3.39 9.96
CA SER A 152 9.71 2.91 9.33
C SER A 152 10.12 1.56 9.87
N ARG A 153 10.74 0.75 9.01
CA ARG A 153 11.30 -0.55 9.35
C ARG A 153 12.63 -0.74 8.65
N LYS A 154 13.64 -1.19 9.38
CA LYS A 154 14.92 -1.62 8.81
C LYS A 154 14.79 -3.04 8.31
N LEU A 155 15.20 -3.29 7.07
CA LEU A 155 15.10 -4.58 6.40
C LEU A 155 16.41 -5.36 6.40
N SER A 156 17.53 -4.66 6.44
CA SER A 156 18.84 -5.31 6.48
C SER A 156 19.21 -5.67 7.91
N ALA A 157 19.70 -6.88 8.06
CA ALA A 157 20.26 -7.31 9.32
C ALA A 157 21.61 -6.61 9.54
#